data_d249ef4058098d1e170eb6177e8cd1f5
#
_entry.id   d249ef4058098d1e170eb6177e8cd1f5
#
_cell.length_a   1.000
_cell.length_b   1.000
_cell.length_c   1.000
_cell.angle_alpha   90.00
_cell.angle_beta   90.00
_cell.angle_gamma   90.00
#
_symmetry.space_group_name_H-M   'P 1'
#
loop_
_entity.id
_entity.type
_entity.pdbx_description
1 polymer ?
#
loop_
_entity_poly.entity_id
_entity_poly.type
_entity_poly.pdbx_seq_one_letter_code
_entity_poly.pdbx_strand_id
1 'polypeptide(L)'
;QRQMCIRDSALAARRGQRRGLSWGVTKEEKEQYRELLGGLGLGLESRLTTKVSTLSGGQRQALTLLMATLKRPKLLLLDEHTAALDPKTAAKVMELTDRIVREGQLTTLMITHNMRDAIQYGNRLIMLHDGHVILDIAGEEKKKLTVPDLLEQFTKASGDEFANDRAILS
;
A
#
# COMPACT_ATOMS: atom_id res chain seq x y z
N GLN A 1 12.50 -18.89 -17.30
CA GLN A 1 11.58 -17.86 -16.76
C GLN A 1 12.11 -16.50 -17.21
N ARG A 2 11.38 -15.78 -18.07
CA ARG A 2 11.70 -14.39 -18.41
C ARG A 2 11.51 -13.55 -17.15
N GLN A 3 12.59 -13.10 -16.55
CA GLN A 3 12.53 -12.17 -15.42
C GLN A 3 11.98 -10.83 -15.94
N MET A 4 10.80 -10.43 -15.44
CA MET A 4 10.17 -9.16 -15.80
C MET A 4 11.03 -7.98 -15.35
N CYS A 5 11.21 -6.99 -16.22
CA CYS A 5 11.78 -5.70 -15.83
C CYS A 5 10.68 -4.71 -15.41
N ILE A 6 11.05 -3.58 -14.80
CA ILE A 6 10.11 -2.55 -14.34
C ILE A 6 9.16 -2.11 -15.47
N ARG A 7 9.71 -1.88 -16.65
CA ARG A 7 8.94 -1.51 -17.85
C ARG A 7 7.90 -2.57 -18.24
N ASP A 8 8.27 -3.85 -18.20
CA ASP A 8 7.38 -4.95 -18.58
C ASP A 8 6.24 -5.12 -17.57
N SER A 9 6.52 -4.84 -16.30
CA SER A 9 5.51 -4.81 -15.23
C SER A 9 4.48 -3.70 -15.45
N ALA A 10 4.93 -2.49 -15.78
CA ALA A 10 4.06 -1.37 -16.10
C ALA A 10 3.19 -1.65 -17.35
N LEU A 11 3.75 -2.31 -18.37
CA LEU A 11 3.00 -2.77 -19.53
C LEU A 11 1.94 -3.81 -19.18
N ALA A 12 2.27 -4.76 -18.31
CA ALA A 12 1.35 -5.81 -17.88
C ALA A 12 0.14 -5.21 -17.13
N ALA A 13 0.35 -4.18 -16.30
CA ALA A 13 -0.72 -3.49 -15.58
C ALA A 13 -1.72 -2.76 -16.53
N ARG A 14 -1.29 -2.40 -17.74
CA ARG A 14 -2.16 -1.79 -18.77
C ARG A 14 -2.85 -2.81 -19.69
N ARG A 15 -2.76 -4.12 -19.43
CA ARG A 15 -3.46 -5.15 -20.22
C ARG A 15 -4.95 -4.85 -20.29
N GLY A 16 -5.52 -5.01 -21.52
CA GLY A 16 -6.94 -4.70 -21.81
C GLY A 16 -7.18 -3.38 -22.53
N GLN A 17 -6.16 -2.53 -22.75
CA GLN A 17 -6.26 -1.48 -23.78
C GLN A 17 -5.97 -2.10 -25.15
N ARG A 18 -6.82 -1.78 -26.16
CA ARG A 18 -6.55 -2.18 -27.56
C ARG A 18 -5.22 -1.53 -27.99
N ARG A 19 -4.18 -2.33 -28.06
CA ARG A 19 -2.92 -1.99 -28.70
C ARG A 19 -3.04 -2.41 -30.16
N GLY A 20 -2.83 -1.46 -31.08
CA GLY A 20 -2.60 -1.82 -32.46
C GLY A 20 -1.38 -2.75 -32.62
N LEU A 21 -1.03 -3.14 -33.82
CA LEU A 21 0.10 -4.03 -34.17
C LEU A 21 1.50 -3.55 -33.73
N SER A 22 1.62 -2.52 -32.88
CA SER A 22 2.91 -2.03 -32.39
C SER A 22 3.51 -2.96 -31.32
N TRP A 23 4.60 -3.60 -31.67
CA TRP A 23 5.42 -4.39 -30.76
C TRP A 23 6.33 -3.47 -29.95
N GLY A 24 6.12 -3.41 -28.63
CA GLY A 24 7.01 -2.72 -27.71
C GLY A 24 6.40 -1.47 -27.05
N VAL A 25 7.22 -0.77 -26.25
CA VAL A 25 6.88 0.48 -25.55
C VAL A 25 7.31 1.64 -26.43
N THR A 26 6.41 2.57 -26.69
CA THR A 26 6.74 3.80 -27.44
C THR A 26 7.66 4.72 -26.62
N LYS A 27 8.24 5.74 -27.28
CA LYS A 27 9.06 6.75 -26.58
C LYS A 27 8.22 7.53 -25.57
N GLU A 28 7.01 7.89 -25.96
CA GLU A 28 6.03 8.63 -25.16
C GLU A 28 5.61 7.83 -23.92
N GLU A 29 5.33 6.53 -24.07
CA GLU A 29 5.02 5.65 -22.97
C GLU A 29 6.20 5.52 -21.99
N LYS A 30 7.44 5.45 -22.49
CA LYS A 30 8.63 5.41 -21.63
C LYS A 30 8.76 6.67 -20.79
N GLU A 31 8.48 7.84 -21.38
CA GLU A 31 8.55 9.11 -20.67
C GLU A 31 7.46 9.20 -19.59
N GLN A 32 6.22 8.83 -19.93
CA GLN A 32 5.14 8.74 -18.94
C GLN A 32 5.49 7.82 -17.76
N TYR A 33 6.13 6.66 -18.02
CA TYR A 33 6.56 5.78 -16.94
C TYR A 33 7.70 6.38 -16.11
N ARG A 34 8.62 7.14 -16.73
CA ARG A 34 9.65 7.86 -15.98
C ARG A 34 9.05 8.89 -15.03
N GLU A 35 8.12 9.70 -15.50
CA GLU A 35 7.41 10.68 -14.67
C GLU A 35 6.69 10.01 -13.50
N LEU A 36 5.90 8.95 -13.77
CA LEU A 36 5.19 8.21 -12.74
C LEU A 36 6.14 7.58 -11.71
N LEU A 37 7.24 6.98 -12.16
CA LEU A 37 8.25 6.40 -11.28
C LEU A 37 9.02 7.47 -10.51
N GLY A 38 9.31 8.62 -11.14
CA GLY A 38 9.93 9.78 -10.48
C GLY A 38 9.07 10.30 -9.34
N GLY A 39 7.75 10.32 -9.51
CA GLY A 39 6.78 10.67 -8.46
C GLY A 39 6.86 9.77 -7.22
N LEU A 40 7.41 8.54 -7.33
CA LEU A 40 7.62 7.67 -6.17
C LEU A 40 8.80 8.11 -5.28
N GLY A 41 9.75 8.90 -5.81
CA GLY A 41 10.92 9.37 -5.06
C GLY A 41 11.91 8.27 -4.65
N LEU A 42 11.98 7.16 -5.42
CA LEU A 42 12.77 5.96 -5.10
C LEU A 42 13.90 5.67 -6.10
N GLY A 43 14.18 6.60 -7.04
CA GLY A 43 15.22 6.46 -8.05
C GLY A 43 14.94 5.37 -9.11
N LEU A 44 13.66 5.03 -9.33
CA LEU A 44 13.25 3.99 -10.27
C LEU A 44 13.10 4.52 -11.70
N GLU A 45 12.97 5.82 -11.89
CA GLU A 45 12.79 6.50 -13.18
C GLU A 45 13.97 6.27 -14.13
N SER A 46 15.19 6.13 -13.59
CA SER A 46 16.40 5.82 -14.37
C SER A 46 16.60 4.32 -14.63
N ARG A 47 15.78 3.45 -14.03
CA ARG A 47 16.00 2.00 -13.93
C ARG A 47 14.93 1.16 -14.66
N LEU A 48 14.29 1.67 -15.69
CA LEU A 48 13.19 1.02 -16.42
C LEU A 48 13.50 -0.39 -16.94
N THR A 49 14.76 -0.68 -17.25
CA THR A 49 15.23 -1.99 -17.74
C THR A 49 15.74 -2.91 -16.65
N THR A 50 15.78 -2.41 -15.39
CA THR A 50 16.23 -3.20 -14.25
C THR A 50 15.23 -4.33 -13.95
N LYS A 51 15.73 -5.50 -13.60
CA LYS A 51 14.91 -6.65 -13.21
C LYS A 51 14.21 -6.36 -11.88
N VAL A 52 12.91 -6.64 -11.79
CA VAL A 52 12.13 -6.43 -10.56
C VAL A 52 12.68 -7.25 -9.38
N SER A 53 13.27 -8.41 -9.65
CA SER A 53 13.89 -9.25 -8.61
C SER A 53 15.09 -8.61 -7.90
N THR A 54 15.73 -7.60 -8.51
CA THR A 54 16.89 -6.90 -7.91
C THR A 54 16.51 -5.63 -7.14
N LEU A 55 15.22 -5.30 -7.08
CA LEU A 55 14.71 -4.18 -6.32
C LEU A 55 14.67 -4.50 -4.82
N SER A 56 14.85 -3.47 -3.97
CA SER A 56 14.59 -3.59 -2.54
C SER A 56 13.11 -3.90 -2.28
N GLY A 57 12.78 -4.38 -1.07
CA GLY A 57 11.40 -4.64 -0.66
C GLY A 57 10.49 -3.43 -0.88
N GLY A 58 10.88 -2.27 -0.36
CA GLY A 58 10.11 -1.03 -0.51
C GLY A 58 9.97 -0.57 -1.95
N GLN A 59 11.03 -0.69 -2.77
CA GLN A 59 10.94 -0.38 -4.20
C GLN A 59 9.95 -1.30 -4.94
N ARG A 60 9.91 -2.59 -4.58
CA ARG A 60 8.92 -3.52 -5.15
C ARG A 60 7.51 -3.18 -4.72
N GLN A 61 7.29 -2.85 -3.44
CA GLN A 61 5.97 -2.47 -2.94
C GLN A 61 5.46 -1.18 -3.61
N ALA A 62 6.30 -0.16 -3.69
CA ALA A 62 5.96 1.08 -4.38
C ALA A 62 5.64 0.86 -5.87
N LEU A 63 6.41 0.01 -6.55
CA LEU A 63 6.14 -0.37 -7.94
C LEU A 63 4.81 -1.12 -8.07
N THR A 64 4.52 -2.05 -7.14
CA THR A 64 3.25 -2.80 -7.12
C THR A 64 2.06 -1.88 -6.91
N LEU A 65 2.17 -0.93 -5.97
CA LEU A 65 1.16 0.07 -5.71
C LEU A 65 0.91 0.95 -6.96
N LEU A 66 1.97 1.46 -7.58
CA LEU A 66 1.87 2.22 -8.82
C LEU A 66 1.15 1.40 -9.91
N MET A 67 1.52 0.14 -10.08
CA MET A 67 0.87 -0.74 -11.08
C MET A 67 -0.61 -0.95 -10.79
N ALA A 68 -1.00 -1.13 -9.53
CA ALA A 68 -2.38 -1.30 -9.12
C ALA A 68 -3.22 -0.04 -9.36
N THR A 69 -2.59 1.14 -9.36
CA THR A 69 -3.25 2.44 -9.49
C THR A 69 -3.11 3.10 -10.87
N LEU A 70 -2.29 2.56 -11.77
CA LEU A 70 -2.15 3.03 -13.16
C LEU A 70 -3.48 3.16 -13.92
N LYS A 71 -4.40 2.26 -13.65
CA LYS A 71 -5.81 2.39 -14.04
C LYS A 71 -6.57 2.65 -12.75
N ARG A 72 -7.13 3.84 -12.61
CA ARG A 72 -7.89 4.20 -11.41
C ARG A 72 -8.88 3.08 -11.04
N PRO A 73 -8.61 2.28 -10.00
CA PRO A 73 -9.49 1.20 -9.60
C PRO A 73 -10.73 1.77 -8.90
N LYS A 74 -11.85 1.07 -8.96
CA LYS A 74 -13.05 1.40 -8.17
C LYS A 74 -12.82 1.14 -6.68
N LEU A 75 -12.00 0.15 -6.35
CA LEU A 75 -11.62 -0.24 -5.00
C LEU A 75 -10.17 -0.71 -5.02
N LEU A 76 -9.35 -0.15 -4.13
CA LEU A 76 -7.97 -0.59 -3.87
C LEU A 76 -7.95 -1.41 -2.58
N LEU A 77 -7.46 -2.64 -2.66
CA LEU A 77 -7.28 -3.52 -1.50
C LEU A 77 -5.79 -3.61 -1.17
N LEU A 78 -5.42 -3.29 0.06
CA LEU A 78 -4.05 -3.35 0.56
C LEU A 78 -4.04 -4.28 1.78
N ASP A 79 -3.38 -5.43 1.63
CA ASP A 79 -3.29 -6.43 2.68
C ASP A 79 -1.84 -6.48 3.20
N GLU A 80 -1.63 -5.96 4.41
CA GLU A 80 -0.35 -5.92 5.12
C GLU A 80 0.86 -5.53 4.24
N HIS A 81 0.67 -4.61 3.31
CA HIS A 81 1.61 -4.32 2.24
C HIS A 81 2.96 -3.73 2.69
N THR A 82 3.11 -3.43 3.98
CA THR A 82 4.37 -2.93 4.59
C THR A 82 4.98 -3.87 5.63
N ALA A 83 4.32 -4.99 5.98
CA ALA A 83 4.72 -5.87 7.07
C ALA A 83 6.13 -6.48 6.93
N ALA A 84 6.59 -6.72 5.69
CA ALA A 84 7.91 -7.31 5.42
C ALA A 84 9.02 -6.26 5.22
N LEU A 85 8.77 -4.99 5.57
CA LEU A 85 9.72 -3.90 5.39
C LEU A 85 10.31 -3.45 6.74
N ASP A 86 11.54 -2.92 6.70
CA ASP A 86 12.09 -2.22 7.84
C ASP A 86 11.27 -0.97 8.16
N PRO A 87 11.25 -0.48 9.43
CA PRO A 87 10.36 0.60 9.86
C PRO A 87 10.50 1.89 9.05
N LYS A 88 11.74 2.26 8.65
CA LYS A 88 12.01 3.47 7.89
C LYS A 88 11.45 3.35 6.46
N THR A 89 11.60 2.19 5.85
CA THR A 89 11.08 1.92 4.51
C THR A 89 9.56 1.79 4.53
N ALA A 90 9.00 1.12 5.56
CA ALA A 90 7.55 1.01 5.76
C ALA A 90 6.89 2.39 5.85
N ALA A 91 7.43 3.29 6.67
CA ALA A 91 6.92 4.67 6.79
C ALA A 91 6.88 5.39 5.43
N LYS A 92 7.95 5.30 4.63
CA LYS A 92 7.99 5.91 3.29
C LYS A 92 6.95 5.31 2.33
N VAL A 93 6.76 3.99 2.38
CA VAL A 93 5.75 3.32 1.54
C VAL A 93 4.34 3.73 1.98
N MET A 94 4.10 3.87 3.28
CA MET A 94 2.82 4.36 3.81
C MET A 94 2.51 5.80 3.41
N GLU A 95 3.49 6.72 3.51
CA GLU A 95 3.34 8.10 3.05
C GLU A 95 3.02 8.16 1.54
N LEU A 96 3.72 7.34 0.75
CA LEU A 96 3.47 7.22 -0.68
C LEU A 96 2.05 6.69 -0.96
N THR A 97 1.62 5.66 -0.21
CA THR A 97 0.28 5.08 -0.31
C THR A 97 -0.79 6.13 -0.02
N ASP A 98 -0.66 6.86 1.08
CA ASP A 98 -1.59 7.93 1.46
C ASP A 98 -1.69 9.01 0.40
N ARG A 99 -0.54 9.46 -0.14
CA ARG A 99 -0.49 10.43 -1.23
C ARG A 99 -1.23 9.93 -2.47
N ILE A 100 -0.94 8.72 -2.96
CA ILE A 100 -1.59 8.14 -4.15
C ILE A 100 -3.10 7.99 -3.94
N VAL A 101 -3.52 7.54 -2.76
CA VAL A 101 -4.93 7.36 -2.42
C VAL A 101 -5.66 8.71 -2.42
N ARG A 102 -5.07 9.74 -1.79
CA ARG A 102 -5.68 11.08 -1.71
C ARG A 102 -5.73 11.78 -3.06
N GLU A 103 -4.61 11.83 -3.79
CA GLU A 103 -4.54 12.47 -5.11
C GLU A 103 -5.45 11.78 -6.13
N GLY A 104 -5.47 10.43 -6.09
CA GLY A 104 -6.34 9.62 -6.92
C GLY A 104 -7.79 9.57 -6.47
N GLN A 105 -8.13 10.10 -5.28
CA GLN A 105 -9.45 9.95 -4.65
C GLN A 105 -9.93 8.49 -4.69
N LEU A 106 -9.07 7.55 -4.29
CA LEU A 106 -9.34 6.13 -4.39
C LEU A 106 -10.12 5.64 -3.17
N THR A 107 -11.19 4.88 -3.42
CA THR A 107 -11.79 4.08 -2.35
C THR A 107 -10.83 2.97 -2.00
N THR A 108 -10.37 2.93 -0.74
CA THR A 108 -9.32 2.01 -0.32
C THR A 108 -9.72 1.28 0.96
N LEU A 109 -9.50 -0.03 0.98
CA LEU A 109 -9.54 -0.85 2.17
C LEU A 109 -8.11 -1.34 2.46
N MET A 110 -7.59 -0.97 3.63
CA MET A 110 -6.26 -1.38 4.08
C MET A 110 -6.38 -2.29 5.30
N ILE A 111 -5.72 -3.42 5.25
CA ILE A 111 -5.57 -4.35 6.38
C ILE A 111 -4.16 -4.16 6.94
N THR A 112 -4.07 -3.97 8.24
CA THR A 112 -2.80 -3.85 8.96
C THR A 112 -2.95 -4.37 10.39
N HIS A 113 -1.88 -4.93 10.93
CA HIS A 113 -1.76 -5.27 12.34
C HIS A 113 -1.10 -4.14 13.15
N ASN A 114 -0.60 -3.09 12.48
CA ASN A 114 0.00 -1.94 13.15
C ASN A 114 -1.09 -0.95 13.57
N MET A 115 -1.32 -0.85 14.87
CA MET A 115 -2.36 0.02 15.44
C MET A 115 -2.11 1.50 15.16
N ARG A 116 -0.84 1.94 15.11
CA ARG A 116 -0.49 3.34 14.79
C ARG A 116 -0.92 3.69 13.38
N ASP A 117 -0.61 2.81 12.41
CA ASP A 117 -1.00 3.00 11.01
C ASP A 117 -2.52 2.99 10.87
N ALA A 118 -3.21 2.07 11.58
CA ALA A 118 -4.66 1.99 11.57
C ALA A 118 -5.33 3.28 12.09
N ILE A 119 -4.75 3.93 13.12
CA ILE A 119 -5.22 5.22 13.63
C ILE A 119 -4.91 6.35 12.65
N GLN A 120 -3.68 6.39 12.14
CA GLN A 120 -3.16 7.50 11.36
C GLN A 120 -3.80 7.62 9.98
N TYR A 121 -4.00 6.48 9.30
CA TYR A 121 -4.45 6.44 7.90
C TYR A 121 -5.94 6.11 7.77
N GLY A 122 -6.55 6.60 6.67
CA GLY A 122 -7.97 6.39 6.40
C GLY A 122 -8.91 7.22 7.28
N ASN A 123 -10.19 7.20 6.96
CA ASN A 123 -11.24 7.96 7.64
C ASN A 123 -12.18 7.10 8.50
N ARG A 124 -12.06 5.77 8.42
CA ARG A 124 -12.80 4.78 9.22
C ARG A 124 -11.86 3.68 9.66
N LEU A 125 -12.03 3.20 10.87
CA LEU A 125 -11.28 2.09 11.44
C LEU A 125 -12.26 1.01 11.87
N ILE A 126 -12.01 -0.21 11.42
CA ILE A 126 -12.76 -1.40 11.81
C ILE A 126 -11.76 -2.37 12.44
N MET A 127 -12.04 -2.82 13.66
CA MET A 127 -11.24 -3.84 14.33
C MET A 127 -12.01 -5.15 14.36
N LEU A 128 -11.32 -6.22 13.99
CA LEU A 128 -11.85 -7.56 13.92
C LEU A 128 -11.16 -8.45 14.96
N HIS A 129 -11.93 -9.29 15.64
CA HIS A 129 -11.44 -10.35 16.52
C HIS A 129 -12.36 -11.56 16.41
N ASP A 130 -11.80 -12.74 16.21
CA ASP A 130 -12.51 -14.03 16.06
C ASP A 130 -13.70 -13.97 15.07
N GLY A 131 -13.48 -13.30 13.92
CA GLY A 131 -14.50 -13.16 12.88
C GLY A 131 -15.62 -12.14 13.18
N HIS A 132 -15.54 -11.43 14.29
CA HIS A 132 -16.50 -10.41 14.70
C HIS A 132 -15.91 -9.02 14.63
N VAL A 133 -16.75 -8.02 14.29
CA VAL A 133 -16.39 -6.60 14.41
C VAL A 133 -16.52 -6.21 15.88
N ILE A 134 -15.39 -5.83 16.50
CA ILE A 134 -15.34 -5.37 17.90
C ILE A 134 -15.26 -3.86 18.05
N LEU A 135 -14.84 -3.16 16.98
CA LEU A 135 -14.83 -1.71 16.93
C LEU A 135 -15.10 -1.25 15.49
N ASP A 136 -15.96 -0.25 15.33
CA ASP A 136 -16.22 0.43 14.06
C ASP A 136 -16.40 1.91 14.33
N ILE A 137 -15.41 2.72 13.95
CA ILE A 137 -15.34 4.14 14.29
C ILE A 137 -14.86 4.96 13.10
N ALA A 138 -15.40 6.15 12.91
CA ALA A 138 -15.10 7.01 11.76
C ALA A 138 -15.05 8.50 12.13
N GLY A 139 -14.55 9.30 11.19
CA GLY A 139 -14.59 10.76 11.27
C GLY A 139 -13.83 11.34 12.47
N GLU A 140 -14.45 12.28 13.17
CA GLU A 140 -13.80 13.00 14.29
C GLU A 140 -13.53 12.12 15.50
N GLU A 141 -14.31 11.08 15.71
CA GLU A 141 -14.09 10.12 16.80
C GLU A 141 -12.83 9.31 16.55
N LYS A 142 -12.60 8.86 15.30
CA LYS A 142 -11.37 8.16 14.93
C LYS A 142 -10.14 9.01 15.18
N LYS A 143 -10.19 10.32 14.93
CA LYS A 143 -9.04 11.22 15.12
C LYS A 143 -8.60 11.37 16.58
N LYS A 144 -9.48 11.05 17.53
CA LYS A 144 -9.20 11.11 18.97
C LYS A 144 -8.63 9.82 19.53
N LEU A 145 -8.69 8.72 18.74
CA LEU A 145 -8.20 7.42 19.18
C LEU A 145 -6.70 7.42 19.44
N THR A 146 -6.33 6.70 20.47
CA THR A 146 -4.94 6.38 20.81
C THR A 146 -4.70 4.88 20.76
N VAL A 147 -3.43 4.47 20.72
CA VAL A 147 -3.08 3.03 20.77
C VAL A 147 -3.60 2.37 22.05
N PRO A 148 -3.48 3.00 23.27
CA PRO A 148 -4.10 2.46 24.48
C PRO A 148 -5.60 2.20 24.36
N ASP A 149 -6.36 3.07 23.70
CA ASP A 149 -7.80 2.89 23.51
C ASP A 149 -8.10 1.63 22.67
N LEU A 150 -7.32 1.40 21.59
CA LEU A 150 -7.46 0.20 20.77
C LEU A 150 -7.09 -1.08 21.54
N LEU A 151 -6.04 -1.03 22.36
CA LEU A 151 -5.64 -2.15 23.23
C LEU A 151 -6.72 -2.48 24.24
N GLU A 152 -7.32 -1.48 24.87
CA GLU A 152 -8.43 -1.67 25.81
C GLU A 152 -9.62 -2.35 25.14
N GLN A 153 -10.01 -1.92 23.95
CA GLN A 153 -11.09 -2.54 23.18
C GLN A 153 -10.76 -4.00 22.82
N PHE A 154 -9.53 -4.26 22.41
CA PHE A 154 -9.07 -5.62 22.09
C PHE A 154 -9.10 -6.52 23.33
N THR A 155 -8.57 -6.06 24.47
CA THR A 155 -8.55 -6.80 25.73
C THR A 155 -9.97 -7.11 26.22
N LYS A 156 -10.89 -6.15 26.12
CA LYS A 156 -12.31 -6.37 26.49
C LYS A 156 -12.97 -7.43 25.62
N ALA A 157 -12.63 -7.50 24.33
CA ALA A 157 -13.22 -8.45 23.40
C ALA A 157 -12.58 -9.84 23.51
N SER A 158 -11.26 -9.91 23.75
CA SER A 158 -10.53 -11.19 23.82
C SER A 158 -10.62 -11.89 25.17
N GLY A 159 -10.99 -11.17 26.24
CA GLY A 159 -11.02 -11.72 27.59
C GLY A 159 -9.66 -12.15 28.13
N ASP A 160 -8.56 -11.78 27.47
CA ASP A 160 -7.23 -12.31 27.70
C ASP A 160 -6.16 -11.25 28.00
N GLU A 161 -5.23 -11.57 28.91
CA GLU A 161 -4.04 -10.75 29.23
C GLU A 161 -2.99 -10.68 28.10
N PHE A 162 -3.19 -11.40 27.00
CA PHE A 162 -2.25 -11.50 25.86
C PHE A 162 -2.09 -10.23 25.01
N ALA A 163 -2.88 -9.18 25.22
CA ALA A 163 -2.78 -7.94 24.46
C ALA A 163 -1.48 -7.17 24.73
N ASN A 164 -0.83 -7.36 25.87
CA ASN A 164 0.38 -6.62 26.25
C ASN A 164 1.64 -7.04 25.48
N ASP A 165 1.79 -8.32 25.14
CA ASP A 165 3.04 -8.81 24.52
C ASP A 165 3.14 -8.48 23.02
N ARG A 166 2.04 -8.40 22.29
CA ARG A 166 2.06 -8.08 20.86
C ARG A 166 2.17 -6.59 20.53
N ALA A 167 1.71 -5.72 21.43
CA ALA A 167 1.78 -4.28 21.22
C ALA A 167 3.18 -3.70 21.50
N ILE A 168 4.04 -4.45 22.21
CA ILE A 168 5.41 -4.02 22.55
C ILE A 168 6.38 -4.33 21.39
N LEU A 169 5.99 -5.22 20.45
CA LEU A 169 6.84 -5.70 19.36
C LEU A 169 6.58 -5.02 18.01
N SER A 170 5.75 -3.98 17.95
CA SER A 170 5.47 -3.23 16.72
C SER A 170 5.97 -1.78 16.76
#